data_99b2df7609a9b2b0e1fdf9a15d27a57d
#
_entry.id   99b2df7609a9b2b0e1fdf9a15d27a57d
#
_cell.length_a   1.000
_cell.length_b   1.000
_cell.length_c   1.000
_cell.angle_alpha   90.00
_cell.angle_beta   90.00
_cell.angle_gamma   90.00
#
_symmetry.space_group_name_H-M   'P 1'
#
loop_
_entity.id
_entity.type
_entity.pdbx_description
1 polymer ?
#
loop_
_entity_poly.entity_id
_entity_poly.type
_entity_poly.pdbx_seq_one_letter_code
_entity_poly.pdbx_strand_id
1 'polypeptide(L)'
;MHVSAATVWELTIKSMLGKLTVPTDLSKRLSGQGLELLSVTAEHAEAIRDFPELTRHDPFDRLIVAQAARAGLRLLTADHVLLDLRRDFILDASR
;
A
#
# COMPACT_ATOMS: atom_id res chain seq x y z
N MET A 1 3.61 -11.71 6.18
CA MET A 1 3.65 -10.35 5.60
C MET A 1 2.70 -10.28 4.41
N HIS A 2 2.01 -9.17 4.27
CA HIS A 2 1.01 -8.95 3.24
C HIS A 2 1.47 -7.92 2.22
N VAL A 3 1.06 -8.08 0.97
CA VAL A 3 1.25 -7.08 -0.08
C VAL A 3 -0.11 -6.77 -0.67
N SER A 4 -0.46 -5.49 -0.73
CA SER A 4 -1.74 -5.07 -1.30
C SER A 4 -1.78 -5.26 -2.81
N ALA A 5 -2.95 -5.67 -3.32
CA ALA A 5 -3.20 -5.66 -4.76
C ALA A 5 -3.02 -4.25 -5.35
N ALA A 6 -3.26 -3.20 -4.57
CA ALA A 6 -3.02 -1.82 -5.00
C ALA A 6 -1.54 -1.56 -5.27
N THR A 7 -0.64 -2.15 -4.47
CA THR A 7 0.80 -2.04 -4.68
C THR A 7 1.22 -2.73 -5.99
N VAL A 8 0.67 -3.91 -6.25
CA VAL A 8 0.93 -4.60 -7.53
C VAL A 8 0.45 -3.75 -8.70
N TRP A 9 -0.72 -3.13 -8.57
CA TRP A 9 -1.26 -2.24 -9.60
C TRP A 9 -0.35 -1.03 -9.82
N GLU A 10 0.08 -0.37 -8.75
CA GLU A 10 0.97 0.79 -8.84
C GLU A 10 2.29 0.44 -9.55
N LEU A 11 2.93 -0.66 -9.15
CA LEU A 11 4.19 -1.10 -9.74
C LEU A 11 4.02 -1.45 -11.24
N THR A 12 2.90 -2.07 -11.57
CA THR A 12 2.58 -2.41 -12.96
C THR A 12 2.44 -1.15 -13.81
N ILE A 13 1.72 -0.14 -13.32
CA ILE A 13 1.57 1.13 -14.03
C ILE A 13 2.93 1.80 -14.23
N LYS A 14 3.75 1.86 -13.19
CA LYS A 14 5.09 2.46 -13.28
C LYS A 14 5.98 1.72 -14.28
N SER A 15 5.85 0.40 -14.35
CA SER A 15 6.57 -0.41 -15.33
C SER A 15 6.12 -0.07 -16.75
N MET A 16 4.82 0.06 -16.98
CA MET A 16 4.27 0.43 -18.30
C MET A 16 4.71 1.84 -18.73
N LEU A 17 4.94 2.72 -17.78
CA LEU A 17 5.45 4.08 -18.05
C LEU A 17 6.97 4.13 -18.20
N GLY A 18 7.66 2.99 -18.09
CA GLY A 18 9.11 2.93 -18.20
C GLY A 18 9.88 3.47 -17.01
N LYS A 19 9.20 3.71 -15.88
CA LYS A 19 9.83 4.29 -14.68
C LYS A 19 10.60 3.27 -13.87
N LEU A 20 10.22 1.99 -13.97
CA LEU A 20 10.95 0.91 -13.34
C LEU A 20 10.68 -0.40 -14.08
N THR A 21 11.51 -1.40 -13.81
CA THR A 21 11.38 -2.73 -14.41
C THR A 21 10.86 -3.70 -13.36
N VAL A 22 9.70 -4.34 -13.65
CA VAL A 22 9.16 -5.40 -12.81
C VAL A 22 8.83 -6.62 -13.65
N PRO A 23 8.87 -7.84 -13.08
CA PRO A 23 8.45 -9.05 -13.80
C PRO A 23 6.99 -8.97 -14.20
N THR A 24 6.65 -9.56 -15.35
CA THR A 24 5.26 -9.63 -15.83
C THR A 24 4.37 -10.51 -14.94
N ASP A 25 4.98 -11.43 -14.19
CA ASP A 25 4.31 -12.34 -13.27
C ASP A 25 4.57 -11.95 -11.81
N LEU A 26 4.58 -10.65 -11.52
CA LEU A 26 4.94 -10.10 -10.20
C LEU A 26 4.13 -10.75 -9.07
N SER A 27 2.81 -10.84 -9.20
CA SER A 27 1.96 -11.39 -8.14
C SER A 27 2.32 -12.85 -7.82
N LYS A 28 2.60 -13.63 -8.86
CA LYS A 28 2.98 -15.03 -8.69
C LYS A 28 4.32 -15.16 -7.97
N ARG A 29 5.27 -14.30 -8.30
CA ARG A 29 6.59 -14.28 -7.66
C ARG A 29 6.50 -13.89 -6.19
N LEU A 30 5.66 -12.90 -5.86
CA LEU A 30 5.44 -12.48 -4.48
C LEU A 30 4.83 -13.61 -3.66
N SER A 31 3.81 -14.29 -4.19
CA SER A 31 3.23 -15.45 -3.52
C SER A 31 4.25 -16.57 -3.32
N GLY A 32 5.12 -16.78 -4.32
CA GLY A 32 6.17 -17.80 -4.25
C GLY A 32 7.21 -17.53 -3.18
N GLN A 33 7.33 -16.28 -2.73
CA GLN A 33 8.23 -15.89 -1.65
C GLN A 33 7.56 -15.91 -0.27
N GLY A 34 6.33 -16.43 -0.18
CA GLY A 34 5.60 -16.52 1.07
C GLY A 34 4.82 -15.27 1.46
N LEU A 35 4.74 -14.28 0.58
CA LEU A 35 3.94 -13.08 0.82
C LEU A 35 2.48 -13.35 0.50
N GLU A 36 1.59 -12.89 1.38
CA GLU A 36 0.15 -12.98 1.15
C GLU A 36 -0.34 -11.76 0.40
N LEU A 37 -1.04 -12.00 -0.71
CA LEU A 37 -1.63 -10.92 -1.49
C LEU A 37 -2.96 -10.50 -0.84
N LEU A 38 -3.12 -9.21 -0.61
CA LEU A 38 -4.30 -8.65 0.04
C LEU A 38 -5.16 -7.94 -0.99
N SER A 39 -6.36 -8.46 -1.22
CA SER A 39 -7.32 -7.85 -2.15
C SER A 39 -7.86 -6.53 -1.61
N VAL A 40 -8.04 -5.55 -2.49
CA VAL A 40 -8.70 -4.30 -2.15
C VAL A 40 -10.21 -4.50 -2.24
N THR A 41 -10.91 -4.19 -1.15
CA THR A 41 -12.38 -4.26 -1.10
C THR A 41 -13.00 -2.87 -1.24
N ALA A 42 -14.31 -2.83 -1.49
CA ALA A 42 -15.03 -1.56 -1.51
C ALA A 42 -14.92 -0.85 -0.16
N GLU A 43 -14.94 -1.59 0.94
CA GLU A 43 -14.78 -1.02 2.29
C GLU A 43 -13.42 -0.36 2.47
N HIS A 44 -12.36 -0.98 1.94
CA HIS A 44 -11.02 -0.37 1.97
C HIS A 44 -11.02 0.96 1.21
N ALA A 45 -11.65 0.99 0.04
CA ALA A 45 -11.71 2.20 -0.79
C ALA A 45 -12.50 3.31 -0.08
N GLU A 46 -13.60 2.97 0.57
CA GLU A 46 -14.41 3.95 1.32
C GLU A 46 -13.67 4.47 2.55
N ALA A 47 -12.83 3.65 3.16
CA ALA A 47 -12.11 4.00 4.39
C ALA A 47 -11.09 5.13 4.21
N ILE A 48 -10.77 5.53 2.98
CA ILE A 48 -9.87 6.66 2.73
C ILE A 48 -10.41 7.96 3.35
N ARG A 49 -11.72 8.06 3.55
CA ARG A 49 -12.33 9.25 4.20
C ARG A 49 -11.94 9.40 5.67
N ASP A 50 -11.43 8.33 6.29
CA ASP A 50 -10.94 8.39 7.67
C ASP A 50 -9.59 9.09 7.77
N PHE A 51 -8.98 9.41 6.63
CA PHE A 51 -7.68 10.07 6.53
C PHE A 51 -7.76 11.34 5.69
N PRO A 52 -8.54 12.35 6.13
CA PRO A 52 -8.71 13.59 5.37
C PRO A 52 -7.41 14.36 5.18
N GLU A 53 -6.44 14.18 6.07
CA GLU A 53 -5.11 14.78 5.96
C GLU A 53 -4.35 14.31 4.72
N LEU A 54 -4.76 13.19 4.11
CA LEU A 54 -4.15 12.65 2.90
C LEU A 54 -4.92 12.99 1.62
N THR A 55 -5.90 13.91 1.68
CA THR A 55 -6.80 14.20 0.57
C THR A 55 -6.05 14.57 -0.72
N ARG A 56 -4.92 15.25 -0.61
CA ARG A 56 -4.11 15.68 -1.76
C ARG A 56 -2.84 14.85 -1.94
N HIS A 57 -2.68 13.80 -1.16
CA HIS A 57 -1.55 12.91 -1.26
C HIS A 57 -1.78 11.88 -2.36
N ASP A 58 -0.75 11.11 -2.68
CA ASP A 58 -0.81 10.05 -3.69
C ASP A 58 -1.97 9.10 -3.42
N PRO A 59 -2.87 8.86 -4.40
CA PRO A 59 -4.04 8.00 -4.17
C PRO A 59 -3.69 6.56 -3.83
N PHE A 60 -2.57 6.01 -4.31
CA PHE A 60 -2.15 4.67 -3.93
C PHE A 60 -1.80 4.61 -2.45
N ASP A 61 -1.05 5.61 -1.95
CA ASP A 61 -0.68 5.67 -0.54
C ASP A 61 -1.90 5.84 0.36
N ARG A 62 -2.87 6.66 -0.06
CA ARG A 62 -4.14 6.80 0.68
C ARG A 62 -4.85 5.47 0.83
N LEU A 63 -4.92 4.72 -0.26
CA LEU A 63 -5.58 3.42 -0.27
C LEU A 63 -4.85 2.41 0.63
N ILE A 64 -3.53 2.38 0.56
CA ILE A 64 -2.71 1.48 1.38
C ILE A 64 -2.89 1.77 2.86
N VAL A 65 -2.88 3.04 3.27
CA VAL A 65 -3.10 3.43 4.67
C VAL A 65 -4.50 3.00 5.13
N ALA A 66 -5.52 3.30 4.34
CA ALA A 66 -6.91 2.94 4.67
C ALA A 66 -7.09 1.43 4.78
N GLN A 67 -6.49 0.68 3.86
CA GLN A 67 -6.55 -0.77 3.85
C GLN A 67 -5.90 -1.36 5.10
N ALA A 68 -4.71 -0.89 5.46
CA ALA A 68 -4.02 -1.37 6.66
C ALA A 68 -4.85 -1.14 7.92
N ALA A 69 -5.45 0.05 8.03
CA ALA A 69 -6.29 0.39 9.18
C ALA A 69 -7.52 -0.53 9.27
N ARG A 70 -8.23 -0.73 8.15
CA ARG A 70 -9.46 -1.54 8.14
C ARG A 70 -9.18 -3.02 8.29
N ALA A 71 -8.08 -3.51 7.76
CA ALA A 71 -7.70 -4.93 7.86
C ALA A 71 -7.03 -5.27 9.19
N GLY A 72 -6.79 -4.29 10.06
CA GLY A 72 -6.11 -4.51 11.33
C GLY A 72 -4.64 -4.88 11.16
N LEU A 73 -4.01 -4.41 10.09
CA LEU A 73 -2.61 -4.70 9.78
C LEU A 73 -1.73 -3.50 10.12
N ARG A 74 -0.45 -3.77 10.32
CA ARG A 74 0.54 -2.72 10.50
C ARG A 74 1.14 -2.36 9.15
N LEU A 75 1.36 -1.06 8.94
CA LEU A 75 1.98 -0.54 7.73
C LEU A 75 3.42 -0.14 8.02
N LEU A 76 4.36 -0.75 7.30
CA LEU A 76 5.76 -0.35 7.33
C LEU A 76 6.02 0.64 6.19
N THR A 77 6.55 1.82 6.53
CA THR A 77 6.83 2.85 5.53
C THR A 77 8.05 3.68 5.95
N ALA A 78 8.75 4.20 4.97
CA ALA A 78 9.79 5.22 5.18
C ALA A 78 9.32 6.61 4.76
N ASP A 79 8.07 6.74 4.31
CA ASP A 79 7.48 8.01 3.86
C ASP A 79 7.14 8.88 5.07
N HIS A 80 7.82 10.03 5.17
CA HIS A 80 7.64 10.95 6.28
C HIS A 80 6.21 11.50 6.37
N VAL A 81 5.53 11.68 5.24
CA VAL A 81 4.15 12.16 5.24
C VAL A 81 3.23 11.17 5.96
N LEU A 82 3.41 9.88 5.70
CA LEU A 82 2.63 8.83 6.35
C LEU A 82 3.01 8.68 7.83
N LEU A 83 4.30 8.76 8.14
CA LEU A 83 4.76 8.70 9.54
C LEU A 83 4.24 9.87 10.36
N ASP A 84 4.11 11.05 9.77
CA ASP A 84 3.61 12.24 10.44
C ASP A 84 2.12 12.17 10.80
N LEU A 85 1.39 11.18 10.26
CA LEU A 85 0.01 10.92 10.69
C LEU A 85 -0.07 10.45 12.14
N ARG A 86 1.02 9.90 12.67
CA ARG A 86 1.15 9.43 14.05
C ARG A 86 0.07 8.43 14.44
N ARG A 87 -0.21 7.49 13.54
CA ARG A 87 -1.14 6.39 13.83
C ARG A 87 -0.36 5.20 14.34
N ASP A 88 -0.92 4.49 15.32
CA ASP A 88 -0.25 3.36 16.00
C ASP A 88 0.13 2.24 15.04
N PHE A 89 -0.65 2.04 13.97
CA PHE A 89 -0.39 0.97 13.03
C PHE A 89 0.65 1.32 11.95
N ILE A 90 1.11 2.58 11.90
CA ILE A 90 2.12 3.02 10.92
C ILE A 90 3.48 3.01 11.60
N LEU A 91 4.37 2.15 11.08
CA LEU A 91 5.70 1.92 11.64
C LEU A 91 6.78 2.41 10.68
N ASP A 92 7.88 2.92 11.26
CA ASP A 92 9.02 3.43 10.50
C ASP A 92 9.89 2.26 10.04
N ALA A 93 9.94 2.04 8.72
CA ALA A 93 10.72 0.97 8.11
C ALA A 93 12.23 1.26 8.10
N SER A 94 12.64 2.50 8.38
CA SER A 94 14.05 2.90 8.38
C SER A 94 14.76 2.63 9.72
N ARG A 95 14.04 2.13 10.70
CA ARG A 95 14.59 1.81 12.03
C ARG A 95 14.92 0.36 12.17
#